data_f247a306a8db641114ca17087ca8d56c
#
_entry.id   f247a306a8db641114ca17087ca8d56c
#
_cell.length_a   1.000
_cell.length_b   1.000
_cell.length_c   1.000
_cell.angle_alpha   90.00
_cell.angle_beta   90.00
_cell.angle_gamma   90.00
#
_symmetry.space_group_name_H-M   'P 1'
#
loop_
_entity.id
_entity.type
_entity.pdbx_description
1 polymer ?
#
loop_
_entity_poly.entity_id
_entity_poly.type
_entity_poly.pdbx_seq_one_letter_code
_entity_poly.pdbx_strand_id
1 'polypeptide(L)'
;IMDIGKKWVSPPYNADGWRLDVAADLGCSNEYNHMFWKRFRKEVKEANPEALILAEHYGDPGEWLQGDEWDSVMNYDAFMEPLTWFLTGMEKHSDERRTDLWGNADNFIGGMRHFMASMLTPSLQVAMNELSNHDHSRFLTRTNHIVGRAEHVGAKAAEEGVNYAVMREAVTVCLL
;
A
#
# COMPACT_ATOMS: atom_id res chain seq x y z
N ILE A 1 -19.85 -6.19 13.27
CA ILE A 1 -18.44 -5.92 12.83
C ILE A 1 -17.58 -5.59 14.04
N MET A 2 -18.00 -4.67 14.93
CA MET A 2 -17.19 -4.26 16.11
C MET A 2 -16.77 -5.45 16.97
N ASP A 3 -17.69 -6.38 17.29
CA ASP A 3 -17.36 -7.58 18.07
C ASP A 3 -16.38 -8.52 17.35
N ILE A 4 -16.42 -8.56 16.01
CA ILE A 4 -15.43 -9.30 15.21
C ILE A 4 -14.07 -8.61 15.30
N GLY A 5 -14.05 -7.27 15.17
CA GLY A 5 -12.84 -6.46 15.31
C GLY A 5 -12.11 -6.73 16.63
N LYS A 6 -12.83 -6.70 17.73
CA LYS A 6 -12.28 -7.00 19.07
C LYS A 6 -11.85 -8.45 19.23
N LYS A 7 -12.66 -9.39 18.75
CA LYS A 7 -12.42 -10.82 18.92
C LYS A 7 -11.04 -11.24 18.41
N TRP A 8 -10.65 -10.83 17.21
CA TRP A 8 -9.42 -11.30 16.59
C TRP A 8 -8.14 -10.71 17.20
N VAL A 9 -8.21 -9.51 17.77
CA VAL A 9 -7.07 -8.89 18.45
C VAL A 9 -6.99 -9.27 19.93
N SER A 10 -7.90 -10.10 20.42
CA SER A 10 -7.98 -10.58 21.81
C SER A 10 -7.60 -12.07 21.90
N PRO A 11 -7.27 -12.58 23.14
CA PRO A 11 -7.11 -14.02 23.35
C PRO A 11 -8.35 -14.83 22.94
N PRO A 12 -8.18 -16.04 22.40
CA PRO A 12 -6.91 -16.75 22.17
C PRO A 12 -6.22 -16.41 20.84
N TYR A 13 -6.80 -15.55 20.01
CA TYR A 13 -6.33 -15.30 18.65
C TYR A 13 -5.11 -14.37 18.62
N ASN A 14 -5.18 -13.25 19.36
CA ASN A 14 -4.08 -12.28 19.52
C ASN A 14 -3.47 -11.81 18.19
N ALA A 15 -4.29 -11.51 17.18
CA ALA A 15 -3.79 -10.87 15.96
C ALA A 15 -3.18 -9.51 16.30
N ASP A 16 -2.08 -9.14 15.63
CA ASP A 16 -1.37 -7.87 15.86
C ASP A 16 -2.12 -6.64 15.34
N GLY A 17 -3.21 -6.85 14.59
CA GLY A 17 -4.02 -5.76 14.07
C GLY A 17 -4.94 -6.18 12.94
N TRP A 18 -5.38 -5.16 12.19
CA TRP A 18 -6.28 -5.30 11.04
C TRP A 18 -5.70 -4.64 9.80
N ARG A 19 -5.79 -5.32 8.66
CA ARG A 19 -5.73 -4.70 7.35
C ARG A 19 -7.17 -4.56 6.84
N LEU A 20 -7.56 -3.34 6.53
CA LEU A 20 -8.91 -2.97 6.16
C LEU A 20 -8.99 -2.84 4.64
N ASP A 21 -9.81 -3.68 4.03
CA ASP A 21 -10.02 -3.72 2.59
C ASP A 21 -10.87 -2.53 2.12
N VAL A 22 -10.43 -1.83 1.08
CA VAL A 22 -11.15 -0.71 0.44
C VAL A 22 -11.75 0.26 1.47
N ALA A 23 -10.95 0.63 2.47
CA ALA A 23 -11.46 1.24 3.71
C ALA A 23 -12.15 2.59 3.51
N ALA A 24 -11.69 3.40 2.53
CA ALA A 24 -12.28 4.70 2.24
C ALA A 24 -13.68 4.62 1.62
N ASP A 25 -14.00 3.50 0.95
CA ASP A 25 -15.27 3.33 0.24
C ASP A 25 -16.38 2.72 1.10
N LEU A 26 -16.07 2.45 2.38
CA LEU A 26 -17.05 1.87 3.29
C LEU A 26 -18.21 2.83 3.54
N GLY A 27 -19.43 2.34 3.29
CA GLY A 27 -20.65 3.07 3.60
C GLY A 27 -21.20 3.89 2.43
N CYS A 28 -22.16 4.76 2.73
CA CYS A 28 -22.89 5.53 1.72
C CYS A 28 -22.55 7.03 1.71
N SER A 29 -21.70 7.47 2.64
CA SER A 29 -21.23 8.86 2.74
C SER A 29 -19.91 8.94 3.52
N ASN A 30 -19.14 10.00 3.25
CA ASN A 30 -17.91 10.28 4.01
C ASN A 30 -18.16 10.40 5.51
N GLU A 31 -19.23 11.07 5.90
CA GLU A 31 -19.60 11.22 7.32
C GLU A 31 -19.80 9.87 7.99
N TYR A 32 -20.52 8.95 7.33
CA TYR A 32 -20.70 7.59 7.84
C TYR A 32 -19.38 6.82 7.91
N ASN A 33 -18.52 6.95 6.89
CA ASN A 33 -17.22 6.31 6.82
C ASN A 33 -16.37 6.72 8.03
N HIS A 34 -16.18 8.02 8.25
CA HIS A 34 -15.41 8.55 9.37
C HIS A 34 -15.98 8.14 10.73
N MET A 35 -17.31 8.23 10.91
CA MET A 35 -17.98 7.79 12.13
C MET A 35 -17.72 6.30 12.41
N PHE A 36 -17.78 5.47 11.36
CA PHE A 36 -17.55 4.03 11.48
C PHE A 36 -16.11 3.72 11.91
N TRP A 37 -15.10 4.35 11.25
CA TRP A 37 -13.70 4.09 11.56
C TRP A 37 -13.27 4.62 12.91
N LYS A 38 -13.79 5.76 13.35
CA LYS A 38 -13.60 6.26 14.75
C LYS A 38 -14.13 5.26 15.77
N ARG A 39 -15.32 4.74 15.53
CA ARG A 39 -15.89 3.71 16.40
C ARG A 39 -15.10 2.41 16.35
N PHE A 40 -14.70 1.95 15.16
CA PHE A 40 -13.91 0.74 15.00
C PHE A 40 -12.59 0.84 15.74
N ARG A 41 -11.86 1.95 15.56
CA ARG A 41 -10.64 2.22 16.30
C ARG A 41 -10.85 2.16 17.80
N LYS A 42 -11.83 2.87 18.31
CA LYS A 42 -12.13 2.89 19.75
C LYS A 42 -12.30 1.46 20.29
N GLU A 43 -13.16 0.67 19.68
CA GLU A 43 -13.46 -0.70 20.10
C GLU A 43 -12.25 -1.64 20.01
N VAL A 44 -11.45 -1.53 18.94
CA VAL A 44 -10.25 -2.35 18.75
C VAL A 44 -9.17 -1.97 19.76
N LYS A 45 -8.90 -0.68 19.94
CA LYS A 45 -7.89 -0.19 20.88
C LYS A 45 -8.26 -0.40 22.35
N GLU A 46 -9.54 -0.44 22.70
CA GLU A 46 -10.02 -0.84 24.02
C GLU A 46 -9.74 -2.34 24.28
N ALA A 47 -9.85 -3.18 23.26
CA ALA A 47 -9.58 -4.60 23.37
C ALA A 47 -8.07 -4.93 23.36
N ASN A 48 -7.32 -4.25 22.52
CA ASN A 48 -5.86 -4.36 22.42
C ASN A 48 -5.25 -3.00 21.99
N PRO A 49 -4.69 -2.23 22.90
CA PRO A 49 -4.10 -0.91 22.62
C PRO A 49 -2.97 -0.94 21.57
N GLU A 50 -2.25 -2.06 21.47
CA GLU A 50 -1.12 -2.24 20.55
C GLU A 50 -1.56 -2.68 19.16
N ALA A 51 -2.83 -3.06 18.96
CA ALA A 51 -3.30 -3.54 17.67
C ALA A 51 -3.20 -2.46 16.58
N LEU A 52 -2.50 -2.76 15.49
CA LEU A 52 -2.37 -1.88 14.33
C LEU A 52 -3.67 -1.84 13.52
N ILE A 53 -4.06 -0.67 13.08
CA ILE A 53 -5.16 -0.47 12.13
C ILE A 53 -4.58 0.10 10.84
N LEU A 54 -4.37 -0.78 9.87
CA LEU A 54 -3.78 -0.49 8.56
C LEU A 54 -4.85 -0.49 7.49
N ALA A 55 -5.00 0.59 6.75
CA ALA A 55 -5.99 0.67 5.68
C ALA A 55 -5.39 0.44 4.29
N GLU A 56 -6.13 -0.23 3.43
CA GLU A 56 -5.92 -0.13 2.00
C GLU A 56 -6.58 1.14 1.48
N HIS A 57 -5.78 2.02 0.91
CA HIS A 57 -6.23 3.27 0.33
C HIS A 57 -5.23 3.77 -0.72
N TYR A 58 -5.75 4.26 -1.85
CA TYR A 58 -5.01 4.96 -2.88
C TYR A 58 -5.24 6.47 -2.74
N GLY A 59 -4.22 7.28 -3.02
CA GLY A 59 -4.30 8.72 -2.91
C GLY A 59 -3.98 9.26 -1.50
N ASP A 60 -4.49 10.44 -1.19
CA ASP A 60 -4.20 11.13 0.07
C ASP A 60 -4.99 10.55 1.26
N PRO A 61 -4.33 9.89 2.23
CA PRO A 61 -5.00 9.33 3.39
C PRO A 61 -5.17 10.34 4.55
N GLY A 62 -4.78 11.59 4.36
CA GLY A 62 -4.64 12.58 5.44
C GLY A 62 -5.88 12.74 6.29
N GLU A 63 -7.09 12.65 5.72
CA GLU A 63 -8.35 12.80 6.45
C GLU A 63 -8.54 11.71 7.52
N TRP A 64 -8.08 10.49 7.29
CA TRP A 64 -8.22 9.35 8.21
C TRP A 64 -7.03 9.17 9.16
N LEU A 65 -5.91 9.85 8.92
CA LEU A 65 -4.68 9.70 9.71
C LEU A 65 -4.53 10.80 10.78
N GLN A 66 -5.65 11.30 11.31
CA GLN A 66 -5.65 12.33 12.35
C GLN A 66 -5.48 11.76 13.78
N GLY A 67 -5.29 10.44 13.91
CA GLY A 67 -5.07 9.75 15.19
C GLY A 67 -6.31 9.15 15.83
N ASP A 68 -7.46 9.31 15.22
CA ASP A 68 -8.75 8.83 15.74
C ASP A 68 -9.43 7.77 14.84
N GLU A 69 -8.81 7.40 13.71
CA GLU A 69 -9.31 6.39 12.76
C GLU A 69 -8.25 5.34 12.45
N TRP A 70 -7.53 5.43 11.32
CA TRP A 70 -6.47 4.48 10.97
C TRP A 70 -5.14 4.89 11.62
N ASP A 71 -4.28 3.90 11.89
CA ASP A 71 -2.91 4.17 12.31
C ASP A 71 -2.04 4.51 11.10
N SER A 72 -2.23 3.79 9.99
CA SER A 72 -1.46 3.97 8.76
C SER A 72 -2.16 3.32 7.55
N VAL A 73 -1.48 3.34 6.42
CA VAL A 73 -1.94 2.79 5.13
C VAL A 73 -0.90 1.86 4.50
N MET A 74 -1.34 1.02 3.57
CA MET A 74 -0.47 0.42 2.56
C MET A 74 0.14 1.54 1.73
N ASN A 75 1.47 1.60 1.68
CA ASN A 75 2.20 2.78 1.17
C ASN A 75 2.34 2.74 -0.35
N TYR A 76 1.21 2.83 -1.05
CA TYR A 76 1.17 2.79 -2.51
C TYR A 76 1.81 4.03 -3.14
N ASP A 77 1.27 5.20 -2.80
CA ASP A 77 1.61 6.44 -3.50
C ASP A 77 2.95 7.03 -3.06
N ALA A 78 3.32 6.90 -1.76
CA ALA A 78 4.59 7.43 -1.26
C ALA A 78 5.77 6.46 -1.41
N PHE A 79 5.56 5.19 -1.78
CA PHE A 79 6.65 4.22 -1.91
C PHE A 79 6.52 3.31 -3.14
N MET A 80 5.47 2.47 -3.23
CA MET A 80 5.38 1.42 -4.24
C MET A 80 5.38 1.98 -5.66
N GLU A 81 4.56 2.97 -5.95
CA GLU A 81 4.45 3.54 -7.29
C GLU A 81 5.70 4.32 -7.71
N PRO A 82 6.23 5.28 -6.91
CA PRO A 82 7.48 5.96 -7.26
C PRO A 82 8.64 5.01 -7.50
N LEU A 83 8.80 3.98 -6.66
CA LEU A 83 9.87 2.98 -6.81
C LEU A 83 9.67 2.12 -8.06
N THR A 84 8.43 1.72 -8.33
CA THR A 84 8.09 0.95 -9.53
C THR A 84 8.44 1.71 -10.81
N TRP A 85 8.02 2.95 -10.92
CA TRP A 85 8.33 3.81 -12.05
C TRP A 85 9.84 4.02 -12.20
N PHE A 86 10.52 4.32 -11.10
CA PHE A 86 11.96 4.59 -11.11
C PHE A 86 12.78 3.38 -11.56
N LEU A 87 12.51 2.19 -11.03
CA LEU A 87 13.31 1.00 -11.31
C LEU A 87 12.89 0.27 -12.58
N THR A 88 11.65 0.38 -13.02
CA THR A 88 11.13 -0.41 -14.13
C THR A 88 10.53 0.41 -15.27
N GLY A 89 10.13 1.66 -15.03
CA GLY A 89 9.33 2.44 -15.97
C GLY A 89 7.93 1.87 -16.24
N MET A 90 7.49 0.87 -15.45
CA MET A 90 6.20 0.21 -15.62
C MET A 90 5.19 0.68 -14.60
N GLU A 91 3.93 0.74 -15.02
CA GLU A 91 2.78 0.91 -14.14
C GLU A 91 2.55 -0.37 -13.30
N LYS A 92 1.95 -0.23 -12.11
CA LYS A 92 1.78 -1.31 -11.11
C LYS A 92 1.03 -2.56 -11.61
N HIS A 93 0.15 -2.42 -12.59
CA HIS A 93 -0.56 -3.54 -13.22
C HIS A 93 0.09 -4.02 -14.53
N SER A 94 1.18 -3.38 -14.96
CA SER A 94 1.81 -3.55 -16.29
C SER A 94 0.96 -3.03 -17.45
N ASP A 95 0.00 -2.15 -17.19
CA ASP A 95 -0.89 -1.60 -18.21
C ASP A 95 -0.19 -0.52 -19.06
N GLU A 96 0.81 0.15 -18.52
CA GLU A 96 1.53 1.25 -19.16
C GLU A 96 3.05 1.17 -18.93
N ARG A 97 3.82 1.65 -19.91
CA ARG A 97 5.26 1.87 -19.79
C ARG A 97 5.61 3.33 -20.08
N ARG A 98 6.31 3.98 -19.14
CA ARG A 98 6.77 5.36 -19.21
C ARG A 98 8.28 5.41 -19.08
N THR A 99 8.96 5.51 -20.21
CA THR A 99 10.44 5.57 -20.25
C THR A 99 11.01 6.89 -19.71
N ASP A 100 10.20 7.93 -19.67
CA ASP A 100 10.54 9.23 -19.09
C ASP A 100 10.62 9.21 -17.56
N LEU A 101 9.96 8.26 -16.92
CA LEU A 101 10.01 8.03 -15.47
C LEU A 101 11.11 7.04 -15.06
N TRP A 102 11.53 6.19 -15.98
CA TRP A 102 12.54 5.17 -15.73
C TRP A 102 13.92 5.79 -15.46
N GLY A 103 14.48 5.54 -14.27
CA GLY A 103 15.75 6.12 -13.83
C GLY A 103 15.69 7.63 -13.53
N ASN A 104 14.48 8.21 -13.49
CA ASN A 104 14.28 9.64 -13.23
C ASN A 104 14.26 9.90 -11.72
N ALA A 105 15.42 10.25 -11.16
CA ALA A 105 15.60 10.48 -9.72
C ALA A 105 14.79 11.68 -9.20
N ASP A 106 14.62 12.74 -9.99
CA ASP A 106 13.86 13.91 -9.59
C ASP A 106 12.37 13.56 -9.43
N ASN A 107 11.82 12.78 -10.38
CA ASN A 107 10.45 12.30 -10.29
C ASN A 107 10.28 11.34 -9.10
N PHE A 108 11.21 10.40 -8.90
CA PHE A 108 11.17 9.45 -7.78
C PHE A 108 11.14 10.16 -6.43
N ILE A 109 12.12 11.02 -6.16
CA ILE A 109 12.21 11.75 -4.89
C ILE A 109 11.06 12.76 -4.73
N GLY A 110 10.69 13.44 -5.82
CA GLY A 110 9.58 14.41 -5.81
C GLY A 110 8.25 13.75 -5.50
N GLY A 111 7.95 12.60 -6.13
CA GLY A 111 6.75 11.82 -5.87
C GLY A 111 6.68 11.31 -4.43
N MET A 112 7.75 10.67 -3.96
CA MET A 112 7.82 10.22 -2.56
C MET A 112 7.56 11.36 -1.58
N ARG A 113 8.27 12.49 -1.72
CA ARG A 113 8.12 13.65 -0.82
C ARG A 113 6.72 14.24 -0.84
N HIS A 114 6.10 14.29 -2.01
CA HIS A 114 4.75 14.81 -2.17
C HIS A 114 3.74 14.00 -1.32
N PHE A 115 3.71 12.70 -1.50
CA PHE A 115 2.77 11.84 -0.79
C PHE A 115 3.14 11.61 0.68
N MET A 116 4.43 11.56 1.03
CA MET A 116 4.86 11.51 2.44
C MET A 116 4.40 12.75 3.22
N ALA A 117 4.31 13.90 2.56
CA ALA A 117 3.90 15.14 3.22
C ALA A 117 2.41 15.17 3.62
N SER A 118 1.58 14.29 3.07
CA SER A 118 0.17 14.14 3.46
C SER A 118 -0.04 13.33 4.74
N MET A 119 0.99 12.64 5.22
CA MET A 119 0.91 11.79 6.40
C MET A 119 1.59 12.43 7.60
N LEU A 120 0.98 12.31 8.78
CA LEU A 120 1.64 12.62 10.04
C LEU A 120 2.81 11.66 10.28
N THR A 121 3.88 12.15 10.91
CA THR A 121 5.10 11.36 11.15
C THR A 121 4.85 9.98 11.78
N PRO A 122 4.01 9.82 12.82
CA PRO A 122 3.73 8.50 13.39
C PRO A 122 3.13 7.52 12.39
N SER A 123 2.17 7.99 11.56
CA SER A 123 1.54 7.16 10.53
C SER A 123 2.52 6.80 9.41
N LEU A 124 3.38 7.73 9.01
CA LEU A 124 4.40 7.49 7.99
C LEU A 124 5.44 6.44 8.46
N GLN A 125 5.84 6.48 9.72
CA GLN A 125 6.83 5.55 10.28
C GLN A 125 6.36 4.09 10.33
N VAL A 126 5.05 3.86 10.34
CA VAL A 126 4.45 2.52 10.33
C VAL A 126 3.70 2.22 9.03
N ALA A 127 3.90 3.04 8.00
CA ALA A 127 3.33 2.81 6.68
C ALA A 127 3.89 1.51 6.08
N MET A 128 3.02 0.70 5.49
CA MET A 128 3.38 -0.61 4.96
C MET A 128 4.03 -0.45 3.57
N ASN A 129 5.35 -0.42 3.54
CA ASN A 129 6.10 -0.47 2.28
C ASN A 129 5.97 -1.85 1.64
N GLU A 130 5.68 -1.88 0.36
CA GLU A 130 5.59 -3.12 -0.41
C GLU A 130 6.03 -2.91 -1.86
N LEU A 131 6.36 -3.98 -2.56
CA LEU A 131 6.73 -3.94 -3.98
C LEU A 131 5.54 -4.32 -4.88
N SER A 132 4.68 -5.19 -4.40
CA SER A 132 3.45 -5.64 -5.06
C SER A 132 2.62 -6.50 -4.11
N ASN A 133 1.34 -6.63 -4.40
CA ASN A 133 0.43 -7.53 -3.70
C ASN A 133 -0.41 -8.36 -4.68
N HIS A 134 -1.52 -8.93 -4.22
CA HIS A 134 -2.38 -9.79 -5.03
C HIS A 134 -3.17 -9.04 -6.13
N ASP A 135 -3.31 -7.71 -6.01
CA ASP A 135 -4.02 -6.86 -6.97
C ASP A 135 -3.13 -6.33 -8.10
N HIS A 136 -1.81 -6.48 -7.97
CA HIS A 136 -0.83 -5.92 -8.90
C HIS A 136 -0.06 -7.00 -9.65
N SER A 137 0.50 -6.64 -10.80
CA SER A 137 1.57 -7.44 -11.41
C SER A 137 2.71 -7.61 -10.40
N ARG A 138 3.33 -8.79 -10.36
CA ARG A 138 4.50 -8.98 -9.49
C ARG A 138 5.62 -8.01 -9.87
N PHE A 139 6.30 -7.45 -8.89
CA PHE A 139 7.40 -6.51 -9.18
C PHE A 139 8.45 -7.14 -10.11
N LEU A 140 8.79 -8.42 -9.89
CA LEU A 140 9.71 -9.14 -10.76
C LEU A 140 9.23 -9.19 -12.21
N THR A 141 7.93 -9.43 -12.45
CA THR A 141 7.33 -9.38 -13.80
C THR A 141 7.54 -8.02 -14.45
N ARG A 142 7.27 -6.92 -13.73
CA ARG A 142 7.45 -5.56 -14.27
C ARG A 142 8.87 -5.26 -14.76
N THR A 143 9.88 -5.97 -14.23
CA THR A 143 11.28 -5.80 -14.66
C THR A 143 11.56 -6.28 -16.08
N ASN A 144 10.66 -7.00 -16.72
CA ASN A 144 10.78 -7.42 -18.13
C ASN A 144 10.23 -6.38 -19.14
N HIS A 145 9.58 -5.32 -18.64
CA HIS A 145 9.04 -4.21 -19.43
C HIS A 145 7.95 -4.60 -20.47
N ILE A 146 7.32 -5.75 -20.32
CA ILE A 146 6.23 -6.18 -21.19
C ILE A 146 4.93 -5.49 -20.73
N VAL A 147 4.28 -4.76 -21.65
CA VAL A 147 2.98 -4.14 -21.41
C VAL A 147 1.90 -5.18 -21.57
N GLY A 148 0.99 -5.25 -20.61
CA GLY A 148 -0.14 -6.16 -20.55
C GLY A 148 -0.13 -7.04 -19.30
N ARG A 149 -1.30 -7.28 -18.78
CA ARG A 149 -1.50 -8.17 -17.61
C ARG A 149 -1.33 -9.63 -18.02
N ALA A 150 -0.88 -10.49 -17.11
CA ALA A 150 -0.62 -11.91 -17.39
C ALA A 150 -1.85 -12.64 -17.97
N GLU A 151 -3.06 -12.23 -17.62
CA GLU A 151 -4.31 -12.75 -18.17
C GLU A 151 -4.51 -12.46 -19.68
N HIS A 152 -3.89 -11.37 -20.17
CA HIS A 152 -3.97 -10.97 -21.59
C HIS A 152 -2.76 -11.45 -22.40
N VAL A 153 -1.55 -11.34 -21.82
CA VAL A 153 -0.29 -11.68 -22.53
C VAL A 153 0.19 -13.11 -22.27
N GLY A 154 -0.43 -13.81 -21.32
CA GLY A 154 -0.12 -15.18 -20.94
C GLY A 154 0.94 -15.29 -19.85
N ALA A 155 0.90 -16.39 -19.09
CA ALA A 155 1.80 -16.63 -17.96
C ALA A 155 3.28 -16.64 -18.37
N LYS A 156 3.59 -17.15 -19.56
CA LYS A 156 4.97 -17.19 -20.09
C LYS A 156 5.57 -15.79 -20.22
N ALA A 157 4.80 -14.81 -20.70
CA ALA A 157 5.23 -13.42 -20.81
C ALA A 157 5.49 -12.78 -19.43
N ALA A 158 4.85 -13.26 -18.37
CA ALA A 158 5.09 -12.79 -17.00
C ALA A 158 6.41 -13.28 -16.39
N GLU A 159 6.99 -14.35 -16.93
CA GLU A 159 8.16 -15.03 -16.37
C GLU A 159 9.43 -14.82 -17.20
N GLU A 160 9.30 -14.60 -18.52
CA GLU A 160 10.43 -14.44 -19.43
C GLU A 160 11.04 -13.04 -19.36
N GLY A 161 12.37 -12.97 -19.47
CA GLY A 161 13.11 -11.71 -19.54
C GLY A 161 13.13 -10.89 -18.27
N VAL A 162 12.74 -11.47 -17.13
CA VAL A 162 12.76 -10.79 -15.82
C VAL A 162 14.18 -10.49 -15.33
N ASN A 163 14.35 -9.38 -14.60
CA ASN A 163 15.65 -8.92 -14.10
C ASN A 163 15.75 -9.07 -12.58
N TYR A 164 16.43 -10.12 -12.14
CA TYR A 164 16.65 -10.39 -10.70
C TYR A 164 17.59 -9.36 -10.02
N ALA A 165 18.43 -8.64 -10.77
CA ALA A 165 19.26 -7.59 -10.17
C ALA A 165 18.38 -6.41 -9.74
N VAL A 166 17.49 -5.94 -10.61
CA VAL A 166 16.51 -4.90 -10.29
C VAL A 166 15.59 -5.32 -9.14
N MET A 167 15.15 -6.60 -9.10
CA MET A 167 14.38 -7.12 -7.98
C MET A 167 15.16 -7.02 -6.65
N ARG A 168 16.44 -7.37 -6.63
CA ARG A 168 17.29 -7.25 -5.43
C ARG A 168 17.47 -5.80 -4.98
N GLU A 169 17.63 -4.88 -5.92
CA GLU A 169 17.69 -3.43 -5.63
C GLU A 169 16.39 -2.97 -4.98
N ALA A 170 15.24 -3.33 -5.55
CA ALA A 170 13.93 -3.00 -4.98
C ALA A 170 13.73 -3.54 -3.57
N VAL A 171 14.09 -4.80 -3.32
CA VAL A 171 14.03 -5.40 -1.98
C VAL A 171 14.94 -4.67 -1.00
N THR A 172 16.13 -4.28 -1.42
CA THR A 172 17.06 -3.53 -0.57
C THR A 172 16.45 -2.18 -0.16
N VAL A 173 15.88 -1.44 -1.10
CA VAL A 173 15.21 -0.15 -0.81
C VAL A 173 13.97 -0.33 0.07
N CYS A 174 13.24 -1.43 -0.10
CA CYS A 174 12.06 -1.73 0.70
C CYS A 174 12.38 -2.04 2.18
N LEU A 175 13.59 -2.53 2.47
CA LEU A 175 14.04 -2.92 3.81
C LEU A 175 14.83 -1.83 4.56
N LEU A 176 15.17 -0.73 3.89
CA LEU A 176 15.86 0.43 4.47
C LEU A 176 14.86 1.42 5.07
#